data_d15c902c28e234cc0293f5348e960c95
#
_entry.id   d15c902c28e234cc0293f5348e960c95
#
_cell.length_a   1.000
_cell.length_b   1.000
_cell.length_c   1.000
_cell.angle_alpha   90.00
_cell.angle_beta   90.00
_cell.angle_gamma   90.00
#
_symmetry.space_group_name_H-M   'P 1'
#
loop_
_entity.id
_entity.type
_entity.pdbx_description
1 polymer ?
#
loop_
_entity_poly.entity_id
_entity_poly.type
_entity_poly.pdbx_seq_one_letter_code
_entity_poly.pdbx_strand_id
1 'polypeptide(L)'
;IQIKPSIRLLIMVLLLFLFIYTLPIKIYNIDIPVLKSFMYNHLFSSIFVLLCFLFIINGANLIDGFNGLLTINLIIINIVLTYININNENLEFSILLISQVIILISFLLFNFPTAKIFLGDSGAYTMGALTALNTIITNNINPKISSFFFCTLLFYLFFEVFFSFLRKLSQNKSPIYPDSEHLHMLSYYKISQIFGKNRGNYLNSIILNLFYFILIIPGLYFSDNPQLSRYWF
;
A
#
# COMPACT_ATOMS: atom_id res chain seq x y z
N ILE A 1 21.19 11.07 -13.41
CA ILE A 1 22.07 10.05 -12.79
C ILE A 1 21.20 8.85 -12.46
N GLN A 2 21.37 7.72 -13.14
CA GLN A 2 20.65 6.49 -12.82
C GLN A 2 21.35 5.77 -11.65
N ILE A 3 20.74 5.81 -10.48
CA ILE A 3 21.22 5.10 -9.29
C ILE A 3 20.86 3.62 -9.41
N LYS A 4 21.83 2.72 -9.16
CA LYS A 4 21.58 1.26 -9.17
C LYS A 4 20.48 0.89 -8.18
N PRO A 5 19.56 -0.06 -8.52
CA PRO A 5 18.44 -0.44 -7.64
C PRO A 5 18.88 -0.88 -6.23
N SER A 6 20.02 -1.57 -6.12
CA SER A 6 20.57 -1.98 -4.82
C SER A 6 20.99 -0.81 -3.93
N ILE A 7 21.58 0.25 -4.53
CA ILE A 7 21.98 1.45 -3.79
C ILE A 7 20.74 2.22 -3.35
N ARG A 8 19.72 2.34 -4.22
CA ARG A 8 18.44 2.97 -3.90
C ARG A 8 17.75 2.27 -2.73
N LEU A 9 17.70 0.94 -2.75
CA LEU A 9 17.15 0.14 -1.66
C LEU A 9 17.93 0.36 -0.35
N LEU A 10 19.26 0.35 -0.40
CA LEU A 10 20.09 0.59 0.78
C LEU A 10 19.83 1.97 1.39
N ILE A 11 19.82 3.01 0.58
CA ILE A 11 19.53 4.38 1.05
C ILE A 11 18.14 4.44 1.68
N MET A 12 17.13 3.84 1.06
CA MET A 12 15.77 3.79 1.59
C MET A 12 15.71 3.08 2.95
N VAL A 13 16.37 1.94 3.10
CA VAL A 13 16.46 1.20 4.37
C VAL A 13 17.10 2.06 5.46
N LEU A 14 18.23 2.73 5.16
CA LEU A 14 18.93 3.59 6.13
C LEU A 14 18.08 4.79 6.55
N LEU A 15 17.43 5.46 5.60
CA LEU A 15 16.56 6.61 5.90
C LEU A 15 15.32 6.20 6.70
N LEU A 16 14.68 5.09 6.34
CA LEU A 16 13.53 4.57 7.09
C LEU A 16 13.93 4.12 8.49
N PHE A 17 15.07 3.46 8.64
CA PHE A 17 15.56 3.06 9.96
C PHE A 17 15.81 4.28 10.86
N LEU A 18 16.46 5.32 10.32
CA LEU A 18 16.65 6.58 11.02
C LEU A 18 15.31 7.22 11.38
N PHE A 19 14.36 7.26 10.46
CA PHE A 19 13.01 7.81 10.68
C PHE A 19 12.26 7.08 11.80
N ILE A 20 12.26 5.74 11.79
CA ILE A 20 11.60 4.91 12.80
C ILE A 20 12.30 5.05 14.17
N TYR A 21 13.62 5.20 14.18
CA TYR A 21 14.40 5.37 15.40
C TYR A 21 14.18 6.73 16.06
N THR A 22 14.12 7.81 15.27
CA THR A 22 13.94 9.18 15.76
C THR A 22 12.50 9.49 16.15
N LEU A 23 11.53 8.95 15.40
CA LEU A 23 10.09 9.09 15.68
C LEU A 23 9.56 7.75 16.14
N PRO A 24 9.65 7.35 17.41
CA PRO A 24 9.46 5.97 17.89
C PRO A 24 8.13 5.35 17.42
N ILE A 25 8.06 5.07 16.10
CA ILE A 25 6.89 4.54 15.44
C ILE A 25 6.77 3.06 15.81
N LYS A 26 5.67 2.69 16.44
CA LYS A 26 5.38 1.32 16.87
C LYS A 26 3.97 0.93 16.42
N ILE A 27 3.75 -0.37 16.29
CA ILE A 27 2.42 -0.96 16.09
C ILE A 27 2.01 -1.60 17.42
N TYR A 28 0.95 -1.06 18.03
CA TYR A 28 0.46 -1.51 19.34
C TYR A 28 -0.69 -2.51 19.22
N ASN A 29 -1.56 -2.30 18.24
CA ASN A 29 -2.72 -3.15 18.03
C ASN A 29 -2.38 -4.28 17.06
N ILE A 30 -2.25 -5.50 17.59
CA ILE A 30 -1.89 -6.72 16.84
C ILE A 30 -2.72 -7.88 17.39
N ASP A 31 -3.48 -8.54 16.52
CA ASP A 31 -4.38 -9.64 16.88
C ASP A 31 -3.68 -11.00 16.97
N ILE A 32 -2.42 -11.10 16.58
CA ILE A 32 -1.64 -12.34 16.66
C ILE A 32 -0.87 -12.34 17.99
N PRO A 33 -1.25 -13.18 18.98
CA PRO A 33 -0.66 -13.15 20.33
C PRO A 33 0.86 -13.36 20.34
N VAL A 34 1.34 -14.30 19.52
CA VAL A 34 2.78 -14.59 19.41
C VAL A 34 3.53 -13.39 18.88
N LEU A 35 3.04 -12.77 17.79
CA LEU A 35 3.67 -11.58 17.20
C LEU A 35 3.62 -10.41 18.18
N LYS A 36 2.50 -10.22 18.88
CA LYS A 36 2.35 -9.17 19.90
C LYS A 36 3.41 -9.31 21.00
N SER A 37 3.74 -10.54 21.45
CA SER A 37 4.79 -10.76 22.45
C SER A 37 6.17 -10.37 21.94
N PHE A 38 6.51 -10.65 20.68
CA PHE A 38 7.77 -10.22 20.07
C PHE A 38 7.88 -8.69 19.91
N MET A 39 6.75 -7.99 19.72
CA MET A 39 6.73 -6.53 19.56
C MET A 39 7.14 -5.78 20.83
N TYR A 40 7.18 -6.41 22.00
CA TYR A 40 7.75 -5.80 23.21
C TYR A 40 9.28 -5.61 23.09
N ASN A 41 9.95 -6.43 22.27
CA ASN A 41 11.37 -6.22 21.97
C ASN A 41 11.50 -5.04 21.00
N HIS A 42 12.22 -4.01 21.43
CA HIS A 42 12.38 -2.76 20.67
C HIS A 42 13.01 -2.99 19.29
N LEU A 43 14.04 -3.83 19.22
CA LEU A 43 14.73 -4.13 17.96
C LEU A 43 13.80 -4.86 16.99
N PHE A 44 13.10 -5.89 17.48
CA PHE A 44 12.14 -6.64 16.67
C PHE A 44 11.01 -5.72 16.14
N SER A 45 10.43 -4.90 17.02
CA SER A 45 9.39 -3.94 16.65
C SER A 45 9.86 -2.97 15.56
N SER A 46 11.07 -2.42 15.70
CA SER A 46 11.63 -1.49 14.70
C SER A 46 11.87 -2.17 13.35
N ILE A 47 12.40 -3.39 13.35
CA ILE A 47 12.61 -4.17 12.12
C ILE A 47 11.25 -4.51 11.47
N PHE A 48 10.26 -4.91 12.26
CA PHE A 48 8.93 -5.23 11.74
C PHE A 48 8.26 -4.02 11.09
N VAL A 49 8.29 -2.86 11.75
CA VAL A 49 7.78 -1.59 11.19
C VAL A 49 8.54 -1.21 9.92
N LEU A 50 9.88 -1.35 9.92
CA LEU A 50 10.70 -1.13 8.74
C LEU A 50 10.26 -1.99 7.55
N LEU A 51 10.01 -3.28 7.78
CA LEU A 51 9.52 -4.18 6.74
C LEU A 51 8.14 -3.75 6.23
N CYS A 52 7.22 -3.34 7.11
CA CYS A 52 5.91 -2.82 6.70
C CYS A 52 6.07 -1.62 5.76
N PHE A 53 6.91 -0.64 6.11
CA PHE A 53 7.19 0.50 5.24
C PHE A 53 7.80 0.07 3.91
N LEU A 54 8.81 -0.81 3.93
CA LEU A 54 9.49 -1.27 2.72
C LEU A 54 8.53 -1.95 1.75
N PHE A 55 7.64 -2.82 2.25
CA PHE A 55 6.66 -3.49 1.39
C PHE A 55 5.69 -2.50 0.76
N ILE A 56 5.14 -1.57 1.54
CA ILE A 56 4.13 -0.63 1.03
C ILE A 56 4.75 0.41 0.09
N ILE A 57 5.93 0.94 0.41
CA ILE A 57 6.64 1.90 -0.43
C ILE A 57 7.00 1.27 -1.78
N ASN A 58 7.59 0.06 -1.78
CA ASN A 58 7.94 -0.62 -3.01
C ASN A 58 6.69 -1.09 -3.77
N GLY A 59 5.63 -1.52 -3.08
CA GLY A 59 4.34 -1.85 -3.69
C GLY A 59 3.73 -0.66 -4.42
N ALA A 60 3.70 0.51 -3.78
CA ALA A 60 3.25 1.74 -4.41
C ALA A 60 4.06 2.06 -5.68
N ASN A 61 5.38 1.95 -5.62
CA ASN A 61 6.23 2.19 -6.79
C ASN A 61 6.01 1.15 -7.90
N LEU A 62 5.79 -0.12 -7.56
CA LEU A 62 5.55 -1.17 -8.56
C LEU A 62 4.24 -0.98 -9.32
N ILE A 63 3.16 -0.57 -8.64
CA ILE A 63 1.85 -0.40 -9.29
C ILE A 63 1.69 0.96 -9.99
N ASP A 64 2.65 1.89 -9.86
CA ASP A 64 2.64 3.20 -10.56
C ASP A 64 3.02 3.07 -12.05
N GLY A 65 2.61 1.99 -12.69
CA GLY A 65 2.89 1.71 -14.10
C GLY A 65 1.75 2.07 -15.07
N PHE A 66 0.55 2.37 -14.58
CA PHE A 66 -0.63 2.65 -15.40
C PHE A 66 -1.38 3.90 -14.90
N ASN A 67 -2.00 4.61 -15.86
CA ASN A 67 -2.72 5.85 -15.56
C ASN A 67 -3.79 5.64 -14.50
N GLY A 68 -3.66 6.30 -13.37
CA GLY A 68 -4.59 6.25 -12.26
C GLY A 68 -4.52 5.01 -11.38
N LEU A 69 -3.74 3.96 -11.70
CA LEU A 69 -3.75 2.70 -10.95
C LEU A 69 -3.36 2.91 -9.48
N LEU A 70 -2.19 3.47 -9.22
CA LEU A 70 -1.73 3.78 -7.86
C LEU A 70 -2.63 4.83 -7.22
N THR A 71 -2.91 5.92 -7.93
CA THR A 71 -3.64 7.07 -7.36
C THR A 71 -5.04 6.68 -6.89
N ILE A 72 -5.81 5.93 -7.70
CA ILE A 72 -7.14 5.45 -7.32
C ILE A 72 -7.04 4.48 -6.13
N ASN A 73 -6.04 3.60 -6.12
CA ASN A 73 -5.82 2.69 -5.00
C ASN A 73 -5.59 3.44 -3.69
N LEU A 74 -4.71 4.46 -3.71
CA LEU A 74 -4.42 5.30 -2.54
C LEU A 74 -5.62 6.13 -2.09
N ILE A 75 -6.45 6.60 -3.02
CA ILE A 75 -7.71 7.30 -2.70
C ILE A 75 -8.65 6.36 -1.94
N ILE A 76 -8.83 5.13 -2.42
CA ILE A 76 -9.66 4.12 -1.74
C ILE A 76 -9.14 3.87 -0.33
N ILE A 77 -7.84 3.63 -0.16
CA ILE A 77 -7.23 3.41 1.16
C ILE A 77 -7.50 4.59 2.09
N ASN A 78 -7.19 5.82 1.66
CA ASN A 78 -7.37 7.01 2.50
C ASN A 78 -8.84 7.28 2.82
N ILE A 79 -9.80 7.01 1.91
CA ILE A 79 -11.23 7.10 2.20
C ILE A 79 -11.64 6.12 3.29
N VAL A 80 -11.18 4.87 3.21
CA VAL A 80 -11.47 3.84 4.21
C VAL A 80 -10.87 4.21 5.57
N LEU A 81 -9.61 4.66 5.61
CA LEU A 81 -8.98 5.15 6.85
C LEU A 81 -9.74 6.35 7.42
N THR A 82 -10.18 7.28 6.57
CA THR A 82 -11.00 8.43 6.97
C THR A 82 -12.31 7.99 7.60
N TYR A 83 -13.03 7.06 6.95
CA TYR A 83 -14.28 6.51 7.45
C TYR A 83 -14.13 5.89 8.86
N ILE A 84 -13.08 5.08 9.06
CA ILE A 84 -12.78 4.49 10.37
C ILE A 84 -12.54 5.58 11.43
N ASN A 85 -11.73 6.59 11.10
CA ASN A 85 -11.38 7.64 12.06
C ASN A 85 -12.56 8.55 12.39
N ILE A 86 -13.43 8.88 11.44
CA ILE A 86 -14.66 9.65 11.71
C ILE A 86 -15.59 8.86 12.63
N ASN A 87 -15.81 7.58 12.36
CA ASN A 87 -16.71 6.74 13.17
C ASN A 87 -16.19 6.51 14.60
N ASN A 88 -14.90 6.68 14.83
CA ASN A 88 -14.28 6.57 16.15
C ASN A 88 -13.89 7.95 16.75
N GLU A 89 -14.49 9.04 16.25
CA GLU A 89 -14.34 10.41 16.76
C GLU A 89 -12.91 10.99 16.67
N ASN A 90 -12.04 10.42 15.85
CA ASN A 90 -10.67 10.90 15.60
C ASN A 90 -10.67 11.98 14.49
N LEU A 91 -11.37 13.10 14.72
CA LEU A 91 -11.66 14.11 13.70
C LEU A 91 -10.39 14.81 13.17
N GLU A 92 -9.43 15.14 14.03
CA GLU A 92 -8.20 15.84 13.65
C GLU A 92 -7.41 15.02 12.61
N PHE A 93 -7.25 13.72 12.86
CA PHE A 93 -6.54 12.85 11.94
C PHE A 93 -7.35 12.60 10.65
N SER A 94 -8.69 12.59 10.74
CA SER A 94 -9.57 12.50 9.57
C SER A 94 -9.41 13.69 8.63
N ILE A 95 -9.23 14.91 9.14
CA ILE A 95 -8.99 16.11 8.33
C ILE A 95 -7.68 15.97 7.53
N LEU A 96 -6.63 15.43 8.14
CA LEU A 96 -5.37 15.15 7.44
C LEU A 96 -5.57 14.15 6.30
N LEU A 97 -6.29 13.06 6.54
CA LEU A 97 -6.59 12.05 5.52
C LEU A 97 -7.44 12.61 4.37
N ILE A 98 -8.46 13.42 4.69
CA ILE A 98 -9.28 14.11 3.69
C ILE A 98 -8.42 15.04 2.82
N SER A 99 -7.50 15.79 3.43
CA SER A 99 -6.61 16.67 2.67
C SER A 99 -5.74 15.89 1.67
N GLN A 100 -5.25 14.71 2.07
CA GLN A 100 -4.52 13.83 1.16
C GLN A 100 -5.40 13.29 0.03
N VAL A 101 -6.67 12.93 0.31
CA VAL A 101 -7.64 12.52 -0.73
C VAL A 101 -7.84 13.65 -1.73
N ILE A 102 -8.00 14.91 -1.28
CA ILE A 102 -8.17 16.07 -2.17
C ILE A 102 -6.94 16.25 -3.07
N ILE A 103 -5.74 16.14 -2.52
CA ILE A 103 -4.47 16.22 -3.29
C ILE A 103 -4.42 15.11 -4.34
N LEU A 104 -4.73 13.86 -3.96
CA LEU A 104 -4.73 12.72 -4.86
C LEU A 104 -5.78 12.86 -5.98
N ILE A 105 -6.99 13.34 -5.67
CA ILE A 105 -8.03 13.64 -6.67
C ILE A 105 -7.54 14.72 -7.62
N SER A 106 -6.94 15.79 -7.11
CA SER A 106 -6.40 16.87 -7.93
C SER A 106 -5.32 16.36 -8.90
N PHE A 107 -4.43 15.49 -8.43
CA PHE A 107 -3.45 14.82 -9.28
C PHE A 107 -4.12 13.91 -10.32
N LEU A 108 -5.14 13.14 -9.91
CA LEU A 108 -5.84 12.20 -10.78
C LEU A 108 -6.48 12.89 -11.98
N LEU A 109 -6.98 14.13 -11.85
CA LEU A 109 -7.53 14.90 -12.97
C LEU A 109 -6.54 15.12 -14.12
N PHE A 110 -5.25 15.12 -13.82
CA PHE A 110 -4.18 15.28 -14.82
C PHE A 110 -3.51 13.94 -15.22
N ASN A 111 -3.67 12.90 -14.38
CA ASN A 111 -3.08 11.59 -14.65
C ASN A 111 -4.03 10.62 -15.33
N PHE A 112 -5.35 10.79 -15.18
CA PHE A 112 -6.36 9.85 -15.66
C PHE A 112 -7.41 10.54 -16.55
N PRO A 113 -7.91 9.93 -17.64
CA PRO A 113 -7.53 8.60 -18.20
C PRO A 113 -6.26 8.65 -19.07
N THR A 114 -5.88 9.83 -19.57
CA THR A 114 -4.68 10.07 -20.39
C THR A 114 -3.71 10.92 -19.62
N ALA A 115 -2.61 10.29 -19.15
CA ALA A 115 -1.66 10.96 -18.28
C ALA A 115 -0.97 12.14 -18.99
N LYS A 116 -1.14 13.34 -18.43
CA LYS A 116 -0.38 14.55 -18.74
C LYS A 116 0.78 14.74 -17.79
N ILE A 117 0.64 14.22 -16.56
CA ILE A 117 1.67 14.20 -15.52
C ILE A 117 1.79 12.80 -14.92
N PHE A 118 2.95 12.47 -14.41
CA PHE A 118 3.25 11.20 -13.75
C PHE A 118 3.72 11.46 -12.32
N LEU A 119 3.39 10.55 -11.41
CA LEU A 119 3.81 10.63 -10.02
C LEU A 119 5.34 10.41 -9.89
N GLY A 120 5.85 9.46 -10.65
CA GLY A 120 7.25 9.07 -10.69
C GLY A 120 7.71 8.39 -9.40
N ASP A 121 8.91 7.85 -9.41
CA ASP A 121 9.48 7.10 -8.28
C ASP A 121 9.41 7.88 -6.95
N SER A 122 9.77 9.17 -6.96
CA SER A 122 9.75 10.00 -5.75
C SER A 122 8.35 10.21 -5.19
N GLY A 123 7.37 10.46 -6.06
CA GLY A 123 5.98 10.61 -5.66
C GLY A 123 5.40 9.30 -5.15
N ALA A 124 5.62 8.18 -5.85
CA ALA A 124 5.16 6.87 -5.45
C ALA A 124 5.74 6.44 -4.09
N TYR A 125 7.04 6.67 -3.86
CA TYR A 125 7.68 6.39 -2.57
C TYR A 125 7.11 7.25 -1.44
N THR A 126 6.93 8.55 -1.67
CA THR A 126 6.38 9.47 -0.66
C THR A 126 4.96 9.07 -0.30
N MET A 127 4.10 8.84 -1.30
CA MET A 127 2.71 8.44 -1.05
C MET A 127 2.60 7.05 -0.42
N GLY A 128 3.46 6.10 -0.80
CA GLY A 128 3.56 4.80 -0.16
C GLY A 128 3.96 4.91 1.31
N ALA A 129 4.95 5.75 1.63
CA ALA A 129 5.39 5.99 3.01
C ALA A 129 4.27 6.64 3.86
N LEU A 130 3.59 7.66 3.32
CA LEU A 130 2.44 8.28 3.98
C LEU A 130 1.31 7.28 4.21
N THR A 131 1.02 6.43 3.25
CA THR A 131 -0.02 5.39 3.39
C THR A 131 0.33 4.39 4.48
N ALA A 132 1.58 3.92 4.55
CA ALA A 132 2.03 3.03 5.62
C ALA A 132 1.90 3.72 6.99
N LEU A 133 2.36 4.97 7.11
CA LEU A 133 2.27 5.75 8.34
C LEU A 133 0.82 5.97 8.78
N ASN A 134 -0.04 6.43 7.87
CA ASN A 134 -1.46 6.67 8.13
C ASN A 134 -2.17 5.41 8.61
N THR A 135 -1.85 4.26 7.99
CA THR A 135 -2.42 2.97 8.39
C THR A 135 -1.96 2.57 9.80
N ILE A 136 -0.67 2.73 10.13
CA ILE A 136 -0.14 2.44 11.47
C ILE A 136 -0.79 3.36 12.51
N ILE A 137 -0.91 4.66 12.25
CA ILE A 137 -1.56 5.60 13.17
C ILE A 137 -3.03 5.20 13.35
N THR A 138 -3.78 4.99 12.27
CA THR A 138 -5.20 4.59 12.35
C THR A 138 -5.37 3.29 13.15
N ASN A 139 -4.52 2.28 12.89
CA ASN A 139 -4.55 1.03 13.66
C ASN A 139 -4.32 1.26 15.16
N ASN A 140 -3.38 2.12 15.53
CA ASN A 140 -3.03 2.37 16.93
C ASN A 140 -4.10 3.15 17.68
N ILE A 141 -4.73 4.15 17.04
CA ILE A 141 -5.76 4.98 17.68
C ILE A 141 -7.16 4.34 17.66
N ASN A 142 -7.35 3.25 16.89
CA ASN A 142 -8.60 2.52 16.80
C ASN A 142 -8.44 1.04 17.24
N PRO A 143 -8.21 0.75 18.52
CA PRO A 143 -7.88 -0.59 19.00
C PRO A 143 -9.04 -1.59 18.87
N LYS A 144 -10.25 -1.15 18.56
CA LYS A 144 -11.41 -2.01 18.27
C LYS A 144 -11.35 -2.61 16.86
N ILE A 145 -10.61 -1.98 15.96
CA ILE A 145 -10.46 -2.46 14.57
C ILE A 145 -9.35 -3.49 14.53
N SER A 146 -9.64 -4.62 13.92
CA SER A 146 -8.69 -5.73 13.77
C SER A 146 -7.48 -5.36 12.93
N SER A 147 -6.29 -5.77 13.37
CA SER A 147 -5.05 -5.63 12.57
C SER A 147 -5.10 -6.42 11.26
N PHE A 148 -5.85 -7.52 11.20
CA PHE A 148 -6.06 -8.27 9.95
C PHE A 148 -6.81 -7.46 8.90
N PHE A 149 -7.74 -6.57 9.32
CA PHE A 149 -8.40 -5.67 8.39
C PHE A 149 -7.39 -4.73 7.70
N PHE A 150 -6.44 -4.18 8.43
CA PHE A 150 -5.41 -3.33 7.83
C PHE A 150 -4.46 -4.13 6.90
N CYS A 151 -4.23 -5.41 7.19
CA CYS A 151 -3.53 -6.29 6.25
C CYS A 151 -4.34 -6.49 4.95
N THR A 152 -5.67 -6.69 5.05
CA THR A 152 -6.56 -6.76 3.88
C THR A 152 -6.56 -5.43 3.11
N LEU A 153 -6.60 -4.29 3.81
CA LEU A 153 -6.58 -2.95 3.20
C LEU A 153 -5.30 -2.69 2.41
N LEU A 154 -4.15 -3.16 2.87
CA LEU A 154 -2.86 -2.98 2.20
C LEU A 154 -2.48 -4.17 1.31
N PHE A 155 -3.36 -5.18 1.18
CA PHE A 155 -3.07 -6.44 0.51
C PHE A 155 -2.51 -6.27 -0.89
N TYR A 156 -3.09 -5.40 -1.73
CA TYR A 156 -2.67 -5.27 -3.12
C TYR A 156 -1.23 -4.74 -3.23
N LEU A 157 -0.87 -3.74 -2.43
CA LEU A 157 0.50 -3.19 -2.41
C LEU A 157 1.51 -4.22 -1.90
N PHE A 158 1.16 -4.92 -0.82
CA PHE A 158 2.00 -5.97 -0.25
C PHE A 158 2.16 -7.16 -1.21
N PHE A 159 1.05 -7.63 -1.80
CA PHE A 159 1.01 -8.79 -2.68
C PHE A 159 1.93 -8.64 -3.90
N GLU A 160 1.90 -7.49 -4.56
CA GLU A 160 2.73 -7.24 -5.76
C GLU A 160 4.23 -7.39 -5.45
N VAL A 161 4.69 -6.91 -4.30
CA VAL A 161 6.10 -7.05 -3.89
C VAL A 161 6.40 -8.49 -3.47
N PHE A 162 5.59 -9.03 -2.57
CA PHE A 162 5.84 -10.34 -1.95
C PHE A 162 5.76 -11.48 -2.97
N PHE A 163 4.73 -11.48 -3.81
CA PHE A 163 4.56 -12.48 -4.86
C PHE A 163 5.68 -12.38 -5.91
N SER A 164 6.05 -11.17 -6.31
CA SER A 164 7.18 -10.97 -7.23
C SER A 164 8.49 -11.49 -6.64
N PHE A 165 8.73 -11.23 -5.35
CA PHE A 165 9.89 -11.73 -4.63
C PHE A 165 9.94 -13.27 -4.62
N LEU A 166 8.86 -13.93 -4.19
CA LEU A 166 8.78 -15.40 -4.14
C LEU A 166 8.94 -16.03 -5.52
N ARG A 167 8.25 -15.49 -6.54
CA ARG A 167 8.34 -15.98 -7.91
C ARG A 167 9.78 -15.91 -8.44
N LYS A 168 10.46 -14.79 -8.23
CA LYS A 168 11.86 -14.63 -8.68
C LYS A 168 12.80 -15.58 -7.97
N LEU A 169 12.60 -15.83 -6.68
CA LEU A 169 13.38 -16.84 -5.94
C LEU A 169 13.15 -18.24 -6.52
N SER A 170 11.90 -18.62 -6.82
CA SER A 170 11.59 -19.91 -7.42
C SER A 170 12.17 -20.09 -8.83
N GLN A 171 12.35 -18.98 -9.56
CA GLN A 171 12.96 -18.96 -10.88
C GLN A 171 14.50 -18.79 -10.86
N ASN A 172 15.13 -18.78 -9.70
CA ASN A 172 16.57 -18.47 -9.51
C ASN A 172 16.98 -17.12 -10.12
N LYS A 173 16.06 -16.14 -10.14
CA LYS A 173 16.31 -14.77 -10.60
C LYS A 173 16.54 -13.86 -9.40
N SER A 174 17.31 -12.80 -9.60
CA SER A 174 17.53 -11.78 -8.57
C SER A 174 16.23 -11.02 -8.26
N PRO A 175 15.78 -10.94 -7.01
CA PRO A 175 14.58 -10.21 -6.63
C PRO A 175 14.66 -8.68 -6.88
N ILE A 176 15.87 -8.14 -6.97
CA ILE A 176 16.11 -6.68 -7.03
C ILE A 176 15.87 -6.10 -8.43
N TYR A 177 16.07 -6.89 -9.49
CA TYR A 177 15.89 -6.40 -10.85
C TYR A 177 14.41 -6.37 -11.26
N PRO A 178 13.98 -5.36 -12.04
CA PRO A 178 12.61 -5.28 -12.54
C PRO A 178 12.26 -6.46 -13.45
N ASP A 179 10.99 -6.83 -13.51
CA ASP A 179 10.43 -7.77 -14.48
C ASP A 179 9.05 -7.30 -14.98
N SER A 180 8.45 -8.05 -15.88
CA SER A 180 7.16 -7.74 -16.51
C SER A 180 6.02 -8.69 -16.10
N GLU A 181 6.21 -9.50 -15.06
CA GLU A 181 5.25 -10.54 -14.66
C GLU A 181 4.43 -10.14 -13.42
N HIS A 182 4.14 -8.84 -13.26
CA HIS A 182 3.26 -8.32 -12.22
C HIS A 182 1.80 -8.49 -12.60
N LEU A 183 0.90 -8.60 -11.61
CA LEU A 183 -0.54 -8.78 -11.85
C LEU A 183 -1.10 -7.70 -12.78
N HIS A 184 -0.77 -6.44 -12.51
CA HIS A 184 -1.23 -5.31 -13.34
C HIS A 184 -0.69 -5.36 -14.77
N MET A 185 0.49 -5.91 -15.01
CA MET A 185 1.05 -6.07 -16.35
C MET A 185 0.40 -7.22 -17.12
N LEU A 186 0.16 -8.34 -16.43
CA LEU A 186 -0.49 -9.52 -17.01
C LEU A 186 -1.96 -9.23 -17.37
N SER A 187 -2.68 -8.52 -16.50
CA SER A 187 -4.06 -8.09 -16.77
C SER A 187 -4.12 -7.08 -17.91
N TYR A 188 -3.21 -6.10 -17.95
CA TYR A 188 -3.09 -5.16 -19.05
C TYR A 188 -2.87 -5.85 -20.39
N TYR A 189 -2.00 -6.85 -20.44
CA TYR A 189 -1.74 -7.60 -21.67
C TYR A 189 -3.02 -8.18 -22.24
N LYS A 190 -3.86 -8.83 -21.42
CA LYS A 190 -5.15 -9.39 -21.83
C LYS A 190 -6.15 -8.31 -22.23
N ILE A 191 -6.29 -7.26 -21.44
CA ILE A 191 -7.25 -6.17 -21.71
C ILE A 191 -6.87 -5.39 -22.97
N SER A 192 -5.59 -5.16 -23.20
CA SER A 192 -5.10 -4.44 -24.37
C SER A 192 -5.31 -5.19 -25.69
N GLN A 193 -5.38 -6.52 -25.66
CA GLN A 193 -5.72 -7.33 -26.84
C GLN A 193 -7.18 -7.10 -27.28
N ILE A 194 -8.08 -6.82 -26.34
CA ILE A 194 -9.50 -6.61 -26.64
C ILE A 194 -9.80 -5.15 -26.97
N PHE A 195 -9.28 -4.21 -26.19
CA PHE A 195 -9.65 -2.79 -26.26
C PHE A 195 -8.58 -1.88 -26.87
N GLY A 196 -7.43 -2.44 -27.27
CA GLY A 196 -6.28 -1.68 -27.76
C GLY A 196 -5.43 -1.08 -26.63
N LYS A 197 -4.18 -0.72 -26.94
CA LYS A 197 -3.17 -0.30 -25.95
C LYS A 197 -3.59 0.91 -25.11
N ASN A 198 -4.11 1.97 -25.75
CA ASN A 198 -4.45 3.21 -25.06
C ASN A 198 -5.65 3.03 -24.12
N ARG A 199 -6.71 2.37 -24.60
CA ARG A 199 -7.89 2.09 -23.78
C ARG A 199 -7.57 1.03 -22.71
N GLY A 200 -6.77 0.03 -23.06
CA GLY A 200 -6.32 -1.01 -22.14
C GLY A 200 -5.61 -0.45 -20.91
N ASN A 201 -4.85 0.64 -21.04
CA ASN A 201 -4.12 1.24 -19.93
C ASN A 201 -5.06 1.70 -18.80
N TYR A 202 -5.98 2.62 -19.08
CA TYR A 202 -6.87 3.13 -18.04
C TYR A 202 -7.97 2.14 -17.64
N LEU A 203 -8.45 1.27 -18.54
CA LEU A 203 -9.41 0.22 -18.21
C LEU A 203 -8.81 -0.80 -17.25
N ASN A 204 -7.54 -1.15 -17.41
CA ASN A 204 -6.81 -2.00 -16.48
C ASN A 204 -6.83 -1.40 -15.06
N SER A 205 -6.56 -0.10 -14.94
CA SER A 205 -6.60 0.62 -13.66
C SER A 205 -7.98 0.61 -13.01
N ILE A 206 -9.04 0.82 -13.81
CA ILE A 206 -10.43 0.76 -13.31
C ILE A 206 -10.76 -0.65 -12.82
N ILE A 207 -10.50 -1.66 -13.64
CA ILE A 207 -10.87 -3.06 -13.33
C ILE A 207 -10.16 -3.53 -12.06
N LEU A 208 -8.84 -3.33 -11.96
CA LEU A 208 -8.08 -3.75 -10.79
C LEU A 208 -8.52 -3.03 -9.51
N ASN A 209 -8.74 -1.72 -9.56
CA ASN A 209 -9.22 -0.98 -8.40
C ASN A 209 -10.68 -1.31 -8.04
N LEU A 210 -11.52 -1.64 -9.01
CA LEU A 210 -12.88 -2.11 -8.74
C LEU A 210 -12.87 -3.46 -8.01
N PHE A 211 -12.07 -4.43 -8.48
CA PHE A 211 -11.90 -5.70 -7.77
C PHE A 211 -11.33 -5.48 -6.36
N TYR A 212 -10.33 -4.64 -6.23
CA TYR A 212 -9.76 -4.28 -4.93
C TYR A 212 -10.83 -3.69 -3.99
N PHE A 213 -11.63 -2.74 -4.47
CA PHE A 213 -12.71 -2.13 -3.70
C PHE A 213 -13.77 -3.16 -3.25
N ILE A 214 -14.19 -4.06 -4.15
CA ILE A 214 -15.14 -5.14 -3.83
C ILE A 214 -14.58 -6.05 -2.73
N LEU A 215 -13.29 -6.35 -2.71
CA LEU A 215 -12.65 -7.17 -1.69
C LEU A 215 -12.59 -6.47 -0.33
N ILE A 216 -12.45 -5.14 -0.30
CA ILE A 216 -12.34 -4.40 0.96
C ILE A 216 -13.69 -4.25 1.68
N ILE A 217 -14.80 -4.13 0.96
CA ILE A 217 -16.12 -3.88 1.57
C ILE A 217 -16.50 -4.91 2.65
N PRO A 218 -16.45 -6.23 2.39
CA PRO A 218 -16.74 -7.21 3.44
C PRO A 218 -15.72 -7.16 4.59
N GLY A 219 -14.44 -6.93 4.27
CA GLY A 219 -13.39 -6.75 5.27
C GLY A 219 -13.69 -5.58 6.21
N LEU A 220 -14.20 -4.47 5.67
CA LEU A 220 -14.60 -3.31 6.46
C LEU A 220 -15.82 -3.62 7.34
N TYR A 221 -16.78 -4.37 6.83
CA TYR A 221 -17.95 -4.80 7.59
C TYR A 221 -17.60 -5.69 8.79
N PHE A 222 -16.57 -6.53 8.66
CA PHE A 222 -16.10 -7.42 9.73
C PHE A 222 -14.92 -6.85 10.51
N SER A 223 -14.55 -5.60 10.30
CA SER A 223 -13.29 -5.00 10.80
C SER A 223 -13.17 -4.96 12.32
N ASP A 224 -14.27 -4.94 13.05
CA ASP A 224 -14.35 -4.99 14.52
C ASP A 224 -14.32 -6.41 15.11
N ASN A 225 -14.34 -7.45 14.28
CA ASN A 225 -14.26 -8.84 14.70
C ASN A 225 -12.95 -9.48 14.22
N PRO A 226 -11.96 -9.71 15.11
CA PRO A 226 -10.65 -10.26 14.72
C PRO A 226 -10.71 -11.63 14.07
N GLN A 227 -11.65 -12.50 14.48
CA GLN A 227 -11.79 -13.84 13.91
C GLN A 227 -12.31 -13.75 12.47
N LEU A 228 -13.39 -13.00 12.23
CA LEU A 228 -13.94 -12.83 10.88
C LEU A 228 -12.97 -12.10 9.96
N SER A 229 -12.30 -11.04 10.46
CA SER A 229 -11.26 -10.34 9.70
C SER A 229 -10.10 -11.26 9.30
N ARG A 230 -9.69 -12.17 10.19
CA ARG A 230 -8.66 -13.18 9.89
C ARG A 230 -9.09 -14.16 8.81
N TYR A 231 -10.35 -14.63 8.84
CA TYR A 231 -10.86 -15.54 7.81
C TYR A 231 -11.06 -14.85 6.47
N TRP A 232 -11.31 -13.54 6.48
CA TRP A 232 -11.45 -12.77 5.26
C TRP A 232 -10.11 -12.42 4.61
N PHE A 233 -9.06 -12.20 5.41
CA PHE A 233 -7.69 -11.98 4.94
C PHE A 233 -7.06 -13.25 4.40
#